data_b7a6ae86b5acbf0191a8091517d2fd54
#
_entry.id   b7a6ae86b5acbf0191a8091517d2fd54
#
_cell.length_a   1.000
_cell.length_b   1.000
_cell.length_c   1.000
_cell.angle_alpha   90.00
_cell.angle_beta   90.00
_cell.angle_gamma   90.00
#
_symmetry.space_group_name_H-M   'P 1'
#
loop_
_entity.id
_entity.type
_entity.pdbx_description
1 polymer ?
#
loop_
_entity_poly.entity_id
_entity_poly.type
_entity_poly.pdbx_seq_one_letter_code
_entity_poly.pdbx_strand_id
1 'polypeptide(L)'
;ATGEDVAEFHLHGGRAVIAAAETALGALQGLRKAGPGEFTRRAFENGRIDLAEAEGLADLLAAETELQRRSAQEMAGGAFSREVDRWREKLLALSAEVEAVLDFEDEGDVGALPADFGADVGALQQEIGACLVVPHAELLREGFRVVLAGPPNAGKSTLFNALVESEAAITAPTEGTTRDVLVRPVAIGGVPFSFVDTAGLREAGADQVEAIGIGRAKGELERADLVQWLG
;
A
#
# COMPACT_ATOMS: atom_id res chain seq x y z
N ALA A 1 -7.91 -8.96 20.19
CA ALA A 1 -6.75 -8.25 19.70
C ALA A 1 -5.68 -9.25 19.23
N THR A 2 -4.64 -9.57 20.01
CA THR A 2 -3.52 -10.43 19.57
C THR A 2 -3.82 -11.94 19.54
N GLY A 3 -4.94 -12.41 20.10
CA GLY A 3 -5.22 -13.84 20.27
C GLY A 3 -4.59 -14.48 21.51
N GLU A 4 -3.91 -13.67 22.31
CA GLU A 4 -3.26 -14.03 23.57
C GLU A 4 -3.93 -13.29 24.73
N ASP A 5 -3.57 -13.65 25.96
CA ASP A 5 -4.00 -12.91 27.15
C ASP A 5 -3.42 -11.50 27.12
N VAL A 6 -4.26 -10.50 27.33
CA VAL A 6 -3.91 -9.07 27.28
C VAL A 6 -4.35 -8.40 28.56
N ALA A 7 -3.45 -7.60 29.14
CA ALA A 7 -3.78 -6.69 30.22
C ALA A 7 -3.65 -5.24 29.72
N GLU A 8 -4.69 -4.43 29.93
CA GLU A 8 -4.72 -3.03 29.50
C GLU A 8 -4.68 -2.09 30.71
N PHE A 9 -3.80 -1.09 30.65
CA PHE A 9 -3.69 -0.04 31.66
C PHE A 9 -4.21 1.28 31.10
N HIS A 10 -5.35 1.72 31.54
CA HIS A 10 -5.95 3.01 31.17
C HIS A 10 -5.34 4.12 32.03
N LEU A 11 -4.39 4.87 31.48
CA LEU A 11 -3.63 5.89 32.17
C LEU A 11 -3.95 7.29 31.63
N HIS A 12 -3.63 8.32 32.43
CA HIS A 12 -3.60 9.67 31.92
C HIS A 12 -2.49 9.83 30.86
N GLY A 13 -2.78 10.50 29.71
CA GLY A 13 -1.89 10.62 28.56
C GLY A 13 -0.65 11.51 28.75
N GLY A 14 -0.31 11.91 29.99
CA GLY A 14 0.90 12.68 30.29
C GLY A 14 2.16 11.86 30.04
N ARG A 15 3.14 12.41 29.28
CA ARG A 15 4.39 11.71 28.92
C ARG A 15 5.12 11.12 30.12
N ALA A 16 5.15 11.82 31.26
CA ALA A 16 5.79 11.36 32.49
C ALA A 16 5.08 10.14 33.09
N VAL A 17 3.74 10.11 33.05
CA VAL A 17 2.93 8.98 33.56
C VAL A 17 3.15 7.74 32.72
N ILE A 18 3.14 7.89 31.40
CA ILE A 18 3.40 6.80 30.44
C ILE A 18 4.83 6.25 30.65
N ALA A 19 5.85 7.12 30.71
CA ALA A 19 7.22 6.72 30.92
C ALA A 19 7.42 6.01 32.31
N ALA A 20 6.75 6.46 33.38
CA ALA A 20 6.80 5.81 34.65
C ALA A 20 6.18 4.40 34.62
N ALA A 21 5.02 4.26 33.96
CA ALA A 21 4.37 2.96 33.81
C ALA A 21 5.23 1.99 32.94
N GLU A 22 5.78 2.45 31.81
CA GLU A 22 6.71 1.66 30.98
C GLU A 22 7.94 1.21 31.78
N THR A 23 8.50 2.10 32.61
CA THR A 23 9.65 1.80 33.45
C THR A 23 9.30 0.74 34.50
N ALA A 24 8.16 0.89 35.19
CA ALA A 24 7.70 -0.06 36.20
C ALA A 24 7.43 -1.45 35.59
N LEU A 25 6.80 -1.52 34.40
CA LEU A 25 6.54 -2.78 33.70
C LEU A 25 7.84 -3.41 33.21
N GLY A 26 8.76 -2.62 32.68
CA GLY A 26 10.07 -3.10 32.19
C GLY A 26 11.00 -3.62 33.32
N ALA A 27 10.73 -3.27 34.57
CA ALA A 27 11.44 -3.81 35.73
C ALA A 27 10.97 -5.23 36.13
N LEU A 28 9.82 -5.69 35.59
CA LEU A 28 9.31 -7.02 35.86
C LEU A 28 10.04 -8.05 34.98
N GLN A 29 10.41 -9.17 35.60
CA GLN A 29 11.11 -10.25 34.92
C GLN A 29 10.23 -10.85 33.80
N GLY A 30 10.76 -11.00 32.59
CA GLY A 30 10.07 -11.56 31.43
C GLY A 30 9.27 -10.55 30.60
N LEU A 31 9.21 -9.28 31.04
CA LEU A 31 8.61 -8.20 30.24
C LEU A 31 9.68 -7.36 29.54
N ARG A 32 9.37 -6.94 28.34
CA ARG A 32 10.17 -5.99 27.55
C ARG A 32 9.26 -5.07 26.75
N LYS A 33 9.78 -3.97 26.30
CA LYS A 33 9.08 -3.11 25.34
C LYS A 33 8.94 -3.85 24.02
N ALA A 34 7.72 -3.81 23.44
CA ALA A 34 7.47 -4.38 22.12
C ALA A 34 8.22 -3.59 21.03
N GLY A 35 8.69 -4.30 20.01
CA GLY A 35 9.23 -3.68 18.81
C GLY A 35 8.13 -3.05 17.95
N PRO A 36 8.50 -2.18 16.98
CA PRO A 36 7.55 -1.63 16.02
C PRO A 36 6.82 -2.76 15.27
N GLY A 37 5.48 -2.66 15.19
CA GLY A 37 4.64 -3.63 14.49
C GLY A 37 4.46 -4.99 15.21
N GLU A 38 5.09 -5.21 16.35
CA GLU A 38 5.06 -6.51 17.04
C GLU A 38 3.64 -6.91 17.47
N PHE A 39 2.80 -5.96 17.87
CA PHE A 39 1.41 -6.21 18.25
C PHE A 39 0.59 -6.75 17.07
N THR A 40 0.70 -6.10 15.92
CA THR A 40 0.04 -6.52 14.67
C THR A 40 0.57 -7.87 14.19
N ARG A 41 1.89 -8.07 14.26
CA ARG A 41 2.53 -9.33 13.90
C ARG A 41 2.01 -10.50 14.74
N ARG A 42 1.85 -10.34 16.07
CA ARG A 42 1.28 -11.36 16.94
C ARG A 42 -0.19 -11.65 16.59
N ALA A 43 -0.97 -10.64 16.26
CA ALA A 43 -2.33 -10.83 15.79
C ALA A 43 -2.38 -11.66 14.50
N PHE A 44 -1.48 -11.41 13.57
CA PHE A 44 -1.34 -12.20 12.33
C PHE A 44 -0.87 -13.64 12.60
N GLU A 45 0.19 -13.84 13.38
CA GLU A 45 0.72 -15.16 13.74
C GLU A 45 -0.33 -16.03 14.46
N ASN A 46 -1.23 -15.42 15.22
CA ASN A 46 -2.34 -16.07 15.93
C ASN A 46 -3.65 -16.14 15.10
N GLY A 47 -3.61 -15.81 13.81
CA GLY A 47 -4.75 -15.90 12.91
C GLY A 47 -5.92 -14.98 13.27
N ARG A 48 -5.66 -13.86 13.95
CA ARG A 48 -6.69 -12.86 14.29
C ARG A 48 -6.93 -11.87 13.17
N ILE A 49 -5.93 -11.64 12.38
CA ILE A 49 -5.95 -10.87 11.15
C ILE A 49 -5.14 -11.63 10.10
N ASP A 50 -5.46 -11.44 8.86
CA ASP A 50 -4.65 -11.93 7.75
C ASP A 50 -3.61 -10.90 7.29
N LEU A 51 -2.83 -11.24 6.25
CA LEU A 51 -1.78 -10.36 5.76
C LEU A 51 -2.35 -9.08 5.13
N ALA A 52 -3.44 -9.18 4.37
CA ALA A 52 -4.07 -8.03 3.72
C ALA A 52 -4.67 -7.07 4.76
N GLU A 53 -5.28 -7.60 5.83
CA GLU A 53 -5.76 -6.80 6.96
C GLU A 53 -4.61 -6.12 7.71
N ALA A 54 -3.47 -6.80 7.90
CA ALA A 54 -2.29 -6.23 8.53
C ALA A 54 -1.66 -5.11 7.68
N GLU A 55 -1.58 -5.29 6.36
CA GLU A 55 -1.14 -4.27 5.41
C GLU A 55 -2.11 -3.08 5.39
N GLY A 56 -3.42 -3.34 5.33
CA GLY A 56 -4.45 -2.31 5.42
C GLY A 56 -4.37 -1.49 6.71
N LEU A 57 -4.03 -2.13 7.84
CA LEU A 57 -3.82 -1.42 9.10
C LEU A 57 -2.58 -0.52 9.04
N ALA A 58 -1.49 -0.97 8.42
CA ALA A 58 -0.29 -0.15 8.23
C ALA A 58 -0.59 1.06 7.33
N ASP A 59 -1.32 0.86 6.23
CA ASP A 59 -1.74 1.92 5.33
C ASP A 59 -2.70 2.91 6.01
N LEU A 60 -3.59 2.42 6.89
CA LEU A 60 -4.49 3.28 7.67
C LEU A 60 -3.72 4.22 8.61
N LEU A 61 -2.65 3.73 9.22
CA LEU A 61 -1.78 4.53 10.09
C LEU A 61 -0.93 5.53 9.31
N ALA A 62 -0.61 5.22 8.04
CA ALA A 62 0.16 6.07 7.14
C ALA A 62 -0.71 6.97 6.26
N ALA A 63 -2.03 6.83 6.30
CA ALA A 63 -2.95 7.58 5.44
C ALA A 63 -2.90 9.08 5.73
N GLU A 64 -2.68 9.86 4.71
CA GLU A 64 -2.54 11.32 4.73
C GLU A 64 -3.72 12.02 4.06
N THR A 65 -4.51 11.28 3.28
CA THR A 65 -5.72 11.78 2.62
C THR A 65 -6.94 10.96 3.05
N GLU A 66 -8.13 11.57 2.94
CA GLU A 66 -9.39 10.88 3.25
C GLU A 66 -9.63 9.69 2.30
N LEU A 67 -9.18 9.78 1.06
CA LEU A 67 -9.29 8.70 0.10
C LEU A 67 -8.40 7.49 0.49
N GLN A 68 -7.14 7.77 0.88
CA GLN A 68 -6.24 6.74 1.44
C GLN A 68 -6.84 6.10 2.69
N ARG A 69 -7.35 6.94 3.61
CA ARG A 69 -7.94 6.45 4.86
C ARG A 69 -9.11 5.50 4.63
N ARG A 70 -10.01 5.83 3.68
CA ARG A 70 -11.16 4.96 3.34
C ARG A 70 -10.71 3.65 2.74
N SER A 71 -9.83 3.69 1.74
CA SER A 71 -9.31 2.49 1.09
C SER A 71 -8.59 1.58 2.09
N ALA A 72 -7.73 2.15 2.92
CA ALA A 72 -7.01 1.41 3.96
C ALA A 72 -7.96 0.82 5.03
N GLN A 73 -9.02 1.54 5.39
CA GLN A 73 -10.03 1.05 6.34
C GLN A 73 -10.82 -0.13 5.79
N GLU A 74 -11.17 -0.12 4.50
CA GLU A 74 -11.83 -1.25 3.83
C GLU A 74 -10.93 -2.47 3.81
N MET A 75 -9.63 -2.28 3.50
CA MET A 75 -8.64 -3.36 3.49
C MET A 75 -8.39 -3.93 4.88
N ALA A 76 -8.17 -3.08 5.88
CA ALA A 76 -8.01 -3.47 7.28
C ALA A 76 -9.29 -4.13 7.86
N GLY A 77 -10.46 -3.87 7.28
CA GLY A 77 -11.72 -4.51 7.60
C GLY A 77 -11.97 -5.83 6.86
N GLY A 78 -10.97 -6.36 6.13
CA GLY A 78 -11.03 -7.67 5.45
C GLY A 78 -11.87 -7.68 4.17
N ALA A 79 -12.08 -6.53 3.51
CA ALA A 79 -12.88 -6.48 2.29
C ALA A 79 -12.23 -7.32 1.17
N PHE A 80 -10.91 -7.22 1.01
CA PHE A 80 -10.17 -7.98 0.03
C PHE A 80 -10.17 -9.49 0.33
N SER A 81 -9.97 -9.86 1.58
CA SER A 81 -9.94 -11.27 2.01
C SER A 81 -11.27 -11.96 1.78
N ARG A 82 -12.39 -11.28 2.07
CA ARG A 82 -13.73 -11.81 1.74
C ARG A 82 -13.95 -12.01 0.24
N GLU A 83 -13.39 -11.14 -0.59
CA GLU A 83 -13.48 -11.28 -2.04
C GLU A 83 -12.68 -12.50 -2.54
N VAL A 84 -11.44 -12.66 -2.03
CA VAL A 84 -10.59 -13.82 -2.33
C VAL A 84 -11.23 -15.13 -1.85
N ASP A 85 -11.82 -15.15 -0.67
CA ASP A 85 -12.54 -16.32 -0.16
C ASP A 85 -13.73 -16.68 -1.05
N ARG A 86 -14.47 -15.70 -1.55
CA ARG A 86 -15.56 -15.92 -2.51
C ARG A 86 -15.08 -16.57 -3.81
N TRP A 87 -13.95 -16.10 -4.35
CA TRP A 87 -13.34 -16.71 -5.54
C TRP A 87 -12.83 -18.13 -5.27
N ARG A 88 -12.24 -18.33 -4.09
CA ARG A 88 -11.78 -19.65 -3.63
C ARG A 88 -12.93 -20.64 -3.54
N GLU A 89 -14.07 -20.27 -2.98
CA GLU A 89 -15.25 -21.12 -2.91
C GLU A 89 -15.76 -21.53 -4.31
N LYS A 90 -15.84 -20.56 -5.23
CA LYS A 90 -16.22 -20.86 -6.63
C LYS A 90 -15.21 -21.80 -7.30
N LEU A 91 -13.92 -21.55 -7.12
CA LEU A 91 -12.87 -22.40 -7.68
C LEU A 91 -12.92 -23.83 -7.12
N LEU A 92 -13.16 -23.97 -5.83
CA LEU A 92 -13.31 -25.30 -5.19
C LEU A 92 -14.54 -26.04 -5.73
N ALA A 93 -15.65 -25.35 -5.97
CA ALA A 93 -16.82 -25.96 -6.58
C ALA A 93 -16.52 -26.51 -7.98
N LEU A 94 -15.88 -25.68 -8.83
CA LEU A 94 -15.45 -26.09 -10.17
C LEU A 94 -14.43 -27.24 -10.14
N SER A 95 -13.50 -27.23 -9.17
CA SER A 95 -12.53 -28.32 -8.97
C SER A 95 -13.24 -29.64 -8.62
N ALA A 96 -14.23 -29.57 -7.73
CA ALA A 96 -14.99 -30.77 -7.32
C ALA A 96 -15.77 -31.40 -8.49
N GLU A 97 -16.29 -30.59 -9.43
CA GLU A 97 -16.95 -31.11 -10.65
C GLU A 97 -15.95 -31.86 -11.55
N VAL A 98 -14.73 -31.33 -11.68
CA VAL A 98 -13.67 -32.03 -12.45
C VAL A 98 -13.24 -33.32 -11.77
N GLU A 99 -13.02 -33.29 -10.44
CA GLU A 99 -12.65 -34.45 -9.65
C GLU A 99 -13.72 -35.54 -9.75
N ALA A 100 -15.00 -35.17 -9.66
CA ALA A 100 -16.10 -36.13 -9.80
C ALA A 100 -16.07 -36.83 -11.16
N VAL A 101 -15.80 -36.14 -12.24
CA VAL A 101 -15.69 -36.78 -13.58
C VAL A 101 -14.49 -37.70 -13.66
N LEU A 102 -13.35 -37.33 -13.06
CA LEU A 102 -12.12 -38.14 -13.09
C LEU A 102 -12.27 -39.43 -12.21
N ASP A 103 -12.88 -39.31 -11.03
CA ASP A 103 -12.96 -40.39 -10.09
C ASP A 103 -14.04 -41.42 -10.47
N PHE A 104 -15.09 -41.02 -11.18
CA PHE A 104 -16.22 -41.87 -11.54
C PHE A 104 -16.31 -42.15 -13.05
N GLU A 105 -15.22 -41.99 -13.80
CA GLU A 105 -15.15 -42.25 -15.25
C GLU A 105 -15.60 -43.72 -15.58
N ASP A 106 -15.33 -44.66 -14.70
CA ASP A 106 -15.65 -46.09 -14.87
C ASP A 106 -17.12 -46.46 -14.53
N GLU A 107 -17.87 -45.57 -13.84
CA GLU A 107 -19.23 -45.90 -13.37
C GLU A 107 -20.35 -45.53 -14.35
N GLY A 108 -20.03 -44.88 -15.48
CA GLY A 108 -20.95 -44.62 -16.60
C GLY A 108 -22.06 -43.58 -16.35
N ASP A 109 -22.29 -43.19 -15.10
CA ASP A 109 -23.32 -42.19 -14.72
C ASP A 109 -22.77 -40.76 -14.61
N VAL A 110 -21.45 -40.57 -14.52
CA VAL A 110 -20.77 -39.27 -14.39
C VAL A 110 -19.72 -39.17 -15.49
N GLY A 111 -20.15 -39.08 -16.75
CA GLY A 111 -19.22 -39.15 -17.90
C GLY A 111 -18.84 -37.79 -18.51
N ALA A 112 -19.42 -36.69 -18.06
CA ALA A 112 -19.13 -35.38 -18.64
C ALA A 112 -19.28 -34.23 -17.64
N LEU A 113 -18.48 -33.20 -17.79
CA LEU A 113 -18.66 -31.94 -17.06
C LEU A 113 -20.05 -31.33 -17.35
N PRO A 114 -20.64 -30.59 -16.40
CA PRO A 114 -21.88 -29.84 -16.60
C PRO A 114 -21.81 -28.96 -17.83
N ALA A 115 -22.93 -28.78 -18.53
CA ALA A 115 -22.99 -28.01 -19.77
C ALA A 115 -22.61 -26.54 -19.57
N ASP A 116 -22.78 -26.00 -18.38
CA ASP A 116 -22.49 -24.64 -17.95
C ASP A 116 -21.07 -24.45 -17.35
N PHE A 117 -20.34 -25.56 -17.09
CA PHE A 117 -18.99 -25.52 -16.52
C PHE A 117 -18.07 -24.47 -17.20
N GLY A 118 -18.04 -24.43 -18.54
CA GLY A 118 -17.23 -23.47 -19.29
C GLY A 118 -17.67 -22.01 -19.09
N ALA A 119 -18.98 -21.79 -18.91
CA ALA A 119 -19.52 -20.46 -18.63
C ALA A 119 -19.15 -20.01 -17.21
N ASP A 120 -19.20 -20.91 -16.23
CA ASP A 120 -18.84 -20.61 -14.84
C ASP A 120 -17.34 -20.31 -14.67
N VAL A 121 -16.47 -21.07 -15.37
CA VAL A 121 -15.03 -20.73 -15.45
C VAL A 121 -14.82 -19.36 -16.06
N GLY A 122 -15.52 -19.05 -17.18
CA GLY A 122 -15.46 -17.75 -17.84
C GLY A 122 -15.94 -16.61 -16.95
N ALA A 123 -17.00 -16.83 -16.18
CA ALA A 123 -17.53 -15.84 -15.22
C ALA A 123 -16.51 -15.55 -14.10
N LEU A 124 -15.91 -16.58 -13.51
CA LEU A 124 -14.88 -16.42 -12.49
C LEU A 124 -13.65 -15.67 -13.05
N GLN A 125 -13.21 -16.02 -14.25
CA GLN A 125 -12.11 -15.32 -14.93
C GLN A 125 -12.41 -13.84 -15.15
N GLN A 126 -13.64 -13.50 -15.55
CA GLN A 126 -14.06 -12.11 -15.76
C GLN A 126 -14.11 -11.33 -14.43
N GLU A 127 -14.61 -11.92 -13.35
CA GLU A 127 -14.64 -11.29 -12.03
C GLU A 127 -13.22 -10.94 -11.55
N ILE A 128 -12.30 -11.90 -11.59
CA ILE A 128 -10.90 -11.68 -11.22
C ILE A 128 -10.24 -10.64 -12.14
N GLY A 129 -10.49 -10.76 -13.46
CA GLY A 129 -9.98 -9.82 -14.46
C GLY A 129 -10.46 -8.39 -14.23
N ALA A 130 -11.72 -8.19 -13.87
CA ALA A 130 -12.28 -6.88 -13.55
C ALA A 130 -11.57 -6.24 -12.33
N CYS A 131 -11.23 -7.04 -11.33
CA CYS A 131 -10.48 -6.58 -10.17
C CYS A 131 -9.07 -6.09 -10.52
N LEU A 132 -8.43 -6.69 -11.53
CA LEU A 132 -7.09 -6.29 -11.98
C LEU A 132 -7.08 -4.98 -12.80
N VAL A 133 -8.22 -4.58 -13.36
CA VAL A 133 -8.34 -3.35 -14.17
C VAL A 133 -8.61 -2.12 -13.32
N VAL A 134 -9.13 -2.29 -12.11
CA VAL A 134 -9.35 -1.15 -11.19
C VAL A 134 -8.01 -0.51 -10.83
N PRO A 135 -7.86 0.84 -10.91
CA PRO A 135 -6.64 1.52 -10.49
C PRO A 135 -6.28 1.12 -9.07
N HIS A 136 -5.11 0.55 -8.91
CA HIS A 136 -4.72 -0.18 -7.71
C HIS A 136 -4.64 0.72 -6.48
N ALA A 137 -4.93 0.17 -5.31
CA ALA A 137 -4.65 0.75 -4.00
C ALA A 137 -3.20 1.26 -3.89
N GLU A 138 -2.27 0.69 -4.66
CA GLU A 138 -0.88 1.11 -4.77
C GLU A 138 -0.74 2.57 -5.25
N LEU A 139 -1.51 3.00 -6.26
CA LEU A 139 -1.52 4.40 -6.72
C LEU A 139 -2.09 5.34 -5.66
N LEU A 140 -3.04 4.87 -4.85
CA LEU A 140 -3.55 5.65 -3.72
C LEU A 140 -2.56 5.69 -2.56
N ARG A 141 -1.81 4.61 -2.34
CA ARG A 141 -0.81 4.50 -1.28
C ARG A 141 0.42 5.37 -1.56
N GLU A 142 0.99 5.26 -2.76
CA GLU A 142 2.21 5.97 -3.16
C GLU A 142 1.94 7.37 -3.71
N GLY A 143 0.70 7.66 -4.09
CA GLY A 143 0.28 8.85 -4.83
C GLY A 143 0.68 8.78 -6.30
N PHE A 144 -0.08 9.43 -7.16
CA PHE A 144 0.24 9.55 -8.58
C PHE A 144 1.58 10.26 -8.75
N ARG A 145 2.55 9.57 -9.38
CA ARG A 145 3.90 10.08 -9.56
C ARG A 145 3.96 11.06 -10.72
N VAL A 146 4.11 12.35 -10.39
CA VAL A 146 4.16 13.45 -11.36
C VAL A 146 5.59 13.99 -11.47
N VAL A 147 6.20 13.84 -12.63
CA VAL A 147 7.55 14.34 -12.91
C VAL A 147 7.47 15.70 -13.64
N LEU A 148 8.05 16.73 -13.03
CA LEU A 148 8.18 18.03 -13.66
C LEU A 148 9.41 18.06 -14.58
N ALA A 149 9.18 18.15 -15.89
CA ALA A 149 10.21 18.15 -16.92
C ALA A 149 10.20 19.46 -17.71
N GLY A 150 11.31 19.79 -18.40
CA GLY A 150 11.43 20.97 -19.22
C GLY A 150 12.84 21.58 -19.19
N PRO A 151 13.12 22.60 -20.03
CA PRO A 151 14.41 23.21 -20.11
C PRO A 151 14.83 23.93 -18.81
N PRO A 152 16.13 24.30 -18.63
CA PRO A 152 16.56 25.13 -17.53
C PRO A 152 15.76 26.44 -17.49
N ASN A 153 15.47 26.93 -16.29
CA ASN A 153 14.72 28.17 -16.05
C ASN A 153 13.26 28.19 -16.55
N ALA A 154 12.67 27.05 -16.88
CA ALA A 154 11.25 26.93 -17.26
C ALA A 154 10.26 27.07 -16.08
N GLY A 155 10.75 27.36 -14.87
CA GLY A 155 9.88 27.54 -13.70
C GLY A 155 9.52 26.25 -12.95
N LYS A 156 10.18 25.11 -13.23
CA LYS A 156 9.90 23.82 -12.57
C LYS A 156 9.96 23.90 -11.05
N SER A 157 11.06 24.37 -10.50
CA SER A 157 11.23 24.49 -9.04
C SER A 157 10.30 25.55 -8.43
N THR A 158 9.94 26.58 -9.17
CA THR A 158 8.95 27.57 -8.74
C THR A 158 7.57 26.92 -8.62
N LEU A 159 7.14 26.16 -9.62
CA LEU A 159 5.88 25.41 -9.58
C LEU A 159 5.91 24.35 -8.46
N PHE A 160 7.00 23.60 -8.35
CA PHE A 160 7.19 22.61 -7.30
C PHE A 160 7.03 23.22 -5.90
N ASN A 161 7.73 24.34 -5.63
CA ASN A 161 7.64 25.03 -4.34
C ASN A 161 6.23 25.58 -4.10
N ALA A 162 5.57 26.16 -5.11
CA ALA A 162 4.21 26.64 -4.98
C ALA A 162 3.21 25.51 -4.64
N LEU A 163 3.39 24.31 -5.20
CA LEU A 163 2.59 23.15 -4.88
C LEU A 163 2.85 22.65 -3.45
N VAL A 164 4.10 22.59 -3.04
CA VAL A 164 4.52 22.15 -1.70
C VAL A 164 4.14 23.15 -0.62
N GLU A 165 4.16 24.45 -0.90
CA GLU A 165 3.78 25.54 0.04
C GLU A 165 2.26 25.74 0.11
N SER A 166 1.49 25.16 -0.80
CA SER A 166 0.02 25.23 -0.75
C SER A 166 -0.53 24.47 0.46
N GLU A 167 -1.75 24.81 0.92
CA GLU A 167 -2.44 24.07 1.99
C GLU A 167 -2.69 22.58 1.64
N ALA A 168 -2.44 22.21 0.39
CA ALA A 168 -2.50 20.84 -0.11
C ALA A 168 -1.23 20.02 0.21
N ALA A 169 -0.15 20.66 0.70
CA ALA A 169 1.06 19.92 1.07
C ALA A 169 0.79 19.05 2.30
N ILE A 170 1.06 17.78 2.13
CA ILE A 170 0.98 16.80 3.22
C ILE A 170 2.21 16.99 4.09
N THR A 171 2.04 17.56 5.27
CA THR A 171 3.11 17.81 6.22
C THR A 171 3.47 16.56 7.01
N ALA A 172 4.10 15.59 6.37
CA ALA A 172 4.84 14.57 7.09
C ALA A 172 6.35 14.90 7.01
N PRO A 173 7.04 15.15 8.13
CA PRO A 173 8.49 15.22 8.12
C PRO A 173 9.03 13.80 7.95
N THR A 174 9.32 13.40 6.74
CA THR A 174 10.11 12.18 6.50
C THR A 174 11.57 12.56 6.82
N GLU A 175 11.94 12.41 8.09
CA GLU A 175 13.34 12.45 8.49
C GLU A 175 14.07 11.30 7.80
N GLY A 176 14.98 11.61 6.87
CA GLY A 176 15.96 10.64 6.38
C GLY A 176 16.37 10.67 4.93
N THR A 177 15.87 11.56 4.05
CA THR A 177 16.19 11.50 2.62
C THR A 177 16.76 12.80 2.03
N THR A 178 17.77 13.40 2.69
CA THR A 178 18.39 14.66 2.26
C THR A 178 19.44 14.52 1.15
N ARG A 179 19.55 13.38 0.47
CA ARG A 179 20.54 13.16 -0.63
C ARG A 179 19.98 12.57 -1.92
N ASP A 180 18.73 12.20 -1.96
CA ASP A 180 18.10 11.61 -3.13
C ASP A 180 16.93 12.49 -3.60
N VAL A 181 16.54 12.36 -4.87
CA VAL A 181 15.45 13.02 -5.60
C VAL A 181 14.42 13.72 -4.71
N LEU A 182 14.20 15.03 -4.90
CA LEU A 182 13.17 15.76 -4.15
C LEU A 182 11.78 15.26 -4.55
N VAL A 183 11.29 14.25 -3.87
CA VAL A 183 9.91 13.77 -3.96
C VAL A 183 9.12 14.39 -2.82
N ARG A 184 7.98 15.01 -3.14
CA ARG A 184 7.09 15.59 -2.13
C ARG A 184 5.65 15.11 -2.36
N PRO A 185 5.02 14.52 -1.34
CA PRO A 185 3.61 14.20 -1.39
C PRO A 185 2.76 15.47 -1.26
N VAL A 186 1.74 15.56 -2.09
CA VAL A 186 0.78 16.69 -2.11
C VAL A 186 -0.61 16.13 -2.36
N ALA A 187 -1.61 16.55 -1.59
CA ALA A 187 -3.00 16.19 -1.82
C ALA A 187 -3.69 17.27 -2.67
N ILE A 188 -4.18 16.91 -3.84
CA ILE A 188 -4.96 17.81 -4.69
C ILE A 188 -6.38 17.27 -4.79
N GLY A 189 -7.35 18.00 -4.24
CA GLY A 189 -8.74 17.54 -4.21
C GLY A 189 -8.95 16.23 -3.44
N GLY A 190 -8.10 15.94 -2.45
CA GLY A 190 -8.12 14.68 -1.67
C GLY A 190 -7.42 13.50 -2.34
N VAL A 191 -6.90 13.67 -3.57
CA VAL A 191 -6.12 12.66 -4.29
C VAL A 191 -4.64 12.86 -3.97
N PRO A 192 -3.90 11.81 -3.57
CA PRO A 192 -2.47 11.90 -3.30
C PRO A 192 -1.68 11.96 -4.62
N PHE A 193 -0.70 12.86 -4.67
CA PHE A 193 0.28 12.99 -5.74
C PHE A 193 1.68 13.02 -5.15
N SER A 194 2.64 12.41 -5.84
CA SER A 194 4.07 12.46 -5.53
C SER A 194 4.79 13.27 -6.60
N PHE A 195 5.04 14.56 -6.33
CA PHE A 195 5.76 15.42 -7.27
C PHE A 195 7.26 15.23 -7.18
N VAL A 196 7.90 15.11 -8.35
CA VAL A 196 9.34 14.90 -8.50
C VAL A 196 9.93 16.11 -9.26
N ASP A 197 10.84 16.85 -8.62
CA ASP A 197 11.58 17.94 -9.30
C ASP A 197 12.87 17.41 -9.94
N THR A 198 12.90 17.37 -11.28
CA THR A 198 14.10 16.96 -12.03
C THR A 198 15.19 18.02 -12.07
N ALA A 199 14.93 19.28 -11.70
CA ALA A 199 15.94 20.33 -11.65
C ALA A 199 16.96 20.09 -10.53
N GLY A 200 16.51 19.64 -9.35
CA GLY A 200 17.39 19.27 -8.23
C GLY A 200 18.33 18.10 -8.54
N LEU A 201 18.05 17.30 -9.56
CA LEU A 201 18.91 16.20 -9.99
C LEU A 201 20.14 16.66 -10.80
N ARG A 202 20.12 17.88 -11.36
CA ARG A 202 21.21 18.45 -12.18
C ARG A 202 22.19 19.34 -11.41
N GLU A 203 21.82 19.84 -10.23
CA GLU A 203 22.63 20.76 -9.45
C GLU A 203 23.75 20.13 -8.63
N ALA A 204 23.88 18.82 -8.62
CA ALA A 204 24.93 18.08 -7.91
C ALA A 204 26.20 17.95 -8.78
N GLY A 205 26.85 19.05 -9.07
CA GLY A 205 28.24 19.39 -9.47
C GLY A 205 29.10 18.36 -10.22
N ALA A 206 29.68 18.85 -11.35
CA ALA A 206 30.92 18.47 -12.08
C ALA A 206 31.14 16.99 -12.51
N ASP A 207 31.13 16.78 -13.80
CA ASP A 207 31.64 15.68 -14.68
C ASP A 207 31.20 14.23 -14.46
N GLN A 208 31.36 13.62 -13.33
CA GLN A 208 30.85 12.24 -13.08
C GLN A 208 29.44 12.21 -12.47
N VAL A 209 29.06 13.25 -11.76
CA VAL A 209 27.75 13.40 -11.09
C VAL A 209 26.67 13.78 -12.11
N GLU A 210 27.03 14.45 -13.22
CA GLU A 210 26.10 14.82 -14.30
C GLU A 210 25.54 13.58 -15.03
N ALA A 211 26.39 12.59 -15.32
CA ALA A 211 25.97 11.32 -15.92
C ALA A 211 25.02 10.50 -15.01
N ILE A 212 25.30 10.51 -13.69
CA ILE A 212 24.43 9.88 -12.68
C ILE A 212 23.10 10.63 -12.56
N GLY A 213 23.12 11.97 -12.58
CA GLY A 213 21.92 12.81 -12.53
C GLY A 213 21.01 12.63 -13.75
N ILE A 214 21.57 12.49 -14.95
CA ILE A 214 20.82 12.21 -16.18
C ILE A 214 20.22 10.79 -16.12
N GLY A 215 20.96 9.80 -15.64
CA GLY A 215 20.46 8.44 -15.46
C GLY A 215 19.31 8.37 -14.46
N ARG A 216 19.40 9.10 -13.34
CA ARG A 216 18.31 9.18 -12.35
C ARG A 216 17.09 9.90 -12.90
N ALA A 217 17.25 11.02 -13.60
CA ALA A 217 16.16 11.74 -14.23
C ALA A 217 15.43 10.87 -15.25
N LYS A 218 16.16 10.06 -16.02
CA LYS A 218 15.56 9.10 -16.97
C LYS A 218 14.79 8.02 -16.25
N GLY A 219 15.33 7.46 -15.17
CA GLY A 219 14.64 6.47 -14.34
C GLY A 219 13.36 7.02 -13.70
N GLU A 220 13.34 8.29 -13.29
CA GLU A 220 12.13 8.95 -12.78
C GLU A 220 11.07 9.16 -13.87
N LEU A 221 11.49 9.51 -15.08
CA LEU A 221 10.57 9.63 -16.23
C LEU A 221 9.95 8.28 -16.61
N GLU A 222 10.69 7.18 -16.50
CA GLU A 222 10.20 5.82 -16.78
C GLU A 222 9.19 5.32 -15.72
N ARG A 223 9.26 5.86 -14.50
CA ARG A 223 8.36 5.52 -13.39
C ARG A 223 7.22 6.50 -13.21
N ALA A 224 7.15 7.56 -14.04
CA ALA A 224 6.14 8.58 -13.92
C ALA A 224 4.79 8.10 -14.45
N ASP A 225 3.72 8.31 -13.67
CA ASP A 225 2.34 8.17 -14.14
C ASP A 225 1.95 9.35 -15.02
N LEU A 226 2.53 10.53 -14.76
CA LEU A 226 2.33 11.74 -15.53
C LEU A 226 3.63 12.52 -15.65
N VAL A 227 3.97 12.95 -16.85
CA VAL A 227 5.06 13.90 -17.09
C VAL A 227 4.47 15.26 -17.44
N GLN A 228 4.69 16.24 -16.58
CA GLN A 228 4.30 17.63 -16.82
C GLN A 228 5.45 18.37 -17.46
N TRP A 229 5.34 18.69 -18.73
CA TRP A 229 6.33 19.47 -19.46
C TRP A 229 6.08 20.98 -19.30
N LEU A 230 7.10 21.70 -18.84
CA LEU A 230 7.11 23.16 -18.73
C LEU A 230 8.06 23.75 -19.78
N GLY A 231 7.54 24.62 -20.66
CA GLY A 231 8.31 25.30 -21.71
C GLY A 231 7.51 25.58 -22.94
#